data_a78904296c811f6f5e9972b2c8f1c9ae
#
_entry.id   a78904296c811f6f5e9972b2c8f1c9ae
#
_cell.length_a   1.000
_cell.length_b   1.000
_cell.length_c   1.000
_cell.angle_alpha   90.00
_cell.angle_beta   90.00
_cell.angle_gamma   90.00
#
_symmetry.space_group_name_H-M   'P 1'
#
loop_
_entity.id
_entity.type
_entity.pdbx_description
1 polymer ?
#
loop_
_entity_poly.entity_id
_entity_poly.type
_entity_poly.pdbx_seq_one_letter_code
_entity_poly.pdbx_strand_id
1 'polypeptide(L)'
;MPKILLAEDDPTMVSLLSTLLKMEGIEVVALDANADVPAAVRKEKPEFVLMDVHIGKQNGLDILETVRKDPANANVRIVMASGYNVKEQCLERGANHFLLKPFMPDDLLKLFK
;
A
#
# COMPACT_ATOMS: atom_id res chain seq x y z
N MET A 1 15.36 3.14 -9.42
CA MET A 1 14.32 2.11 -9.50
C MET A 1 13.28 2.36 -8.42
N PRO A 2 12.01 2.64 -8.77
CA PRO A 2 10.99 2.87 -7.75
C PRO A 2 10.79 1.60 -6.89
N LYS A 3 10.44 1.82 -5.64
CA LYS A 3 10.18 0.73 -4.69
C LYS A 3 8.78 0.88 -4.15
N ILE A 4 8.03 -0.22 -4.08
CA ILE A 4 6.71 -0.28 -3.48
C ILE A 4 6.68 -1.31 -2.35
N LEU A 5 6.03 -0.95 -1.25
CA LEU A 5 5.67 -1.91 -0.21
C LEU A 5 4.26 -2.40 -0.47
N LEU A 6 4.08 -3.72 -0.46
CA LEU A 6 2.75 -4.34 -0.53
C LEU A 6 2.37 -4.87 0.85
N ALA A 7 1.39 -4.23 1.48
CA ALA A 7 0.85 -4.68 2.76
C ALA A 7 -0.53 -5.28 2.49
N GLU A 8 -0.52 -6.52 1.98
CA GLU A 8 -1.70 -7.27 1.55
C GLU A 8 -1.56 -8.70 2.03
N ASP A 9 -2.63 -9.27 2.59
CA ASP A 9 -2.56 -10.63 3.12
C ASP A 9 -3.10 -11.70 2.18
N ASP A 10 -3.63 -11.35 1.01
CA ASP A 10 -4.06 -12.32 0.00
C ASP A 10 -2.85 -12.76 -0.83
N PRO A 11 -2.37 -14.03 -0.68
CA PRO A 11 -1.18 -14.48 -1.39
C PRO A 11 -1.32 -14.43 -2.91
N THR A 12 -2.51 -14.68 -3.42
CA THR A 12 -2.75 -14.65 -4.86
C THR A 12 -2.58 -13.24 -5.40
N MET A 13 -3.14 -12.26 -4.72
CA MET A 13 -3.00 -10.86 -5.12
C MET A 13 -1.56 -10.39 -5.00
N VAL A 14 -0.86 -10.75 -3.91
CA VAL A 14 0.55 -10.40 -3.73
C VAL A 14 1.39 -10.97 -4.87
N SER A 15 1.19 -12.24 -5.22
CA SER A 15 1.93 -12.89 -6.29
C SER A 15 1.68 -12.21 -7.64
N LEU A 16 0.43 -11.96 -7.97
CA LEU A 16 0.05 -11.32 -9.23
C LEU A 16 0.63 -9.90 -9.34
N LEU A 17 0.41 -9.08 -8.32
CA LEU A 17 0.88 -7.70 -8.32
C LEU A 17 2.41 -7.64 -8.34
N SER A 18 3.08 -8.51 -7.56
CA SER A 18 4.54 -8.55 -7.55
C SER A 18 5.10 -8.84 -8.93
N THR A 19 4.53 -9.82 -9.63
CA THR A 19 4.99 -10.17 -10.97
C THR A 19 4.81 -9.00 -11.94
N LEU A 20 3.63 -8.40 -11.95
CA LEU A 20 3.34 -7.32 -12.89
C LEU A 20 4.15 -6.06 -12.60
N LEU A 21 4.31 -5.71 -11.34
CA LEU A 21 5.10 -4.53 -10.96
C LEU A 21 6.57 -4.71 -11.30
N LYS A 22 7.12 -5.91 -11.10
CA LYS A 22 8.50 -6.19 -11.47
C LYS A 22 8.71 -6.07 -12.98
N MET A 23 7.73 -6.49 -13.76
CA MET A 23 7.79 -6.34 -15.22
C MET A 23 7.84 -4.87 -15.65
N GLU A 24 7.31 -3.98 -14.84
CA GLU A 24 7.35 -2.54 -15.09
C GLU A 24 8.59 -1.86 -14.49
N GLY A 25 9.54 -2.63 -13.99
CA GLY A 25 10.77 -2.08 -13.45
C GLY A 25 10.64 -1.55 -12.03
N ILE A 26 9.63 -1.99 -11.28
CA ILE A 26 9.39 -1.55 -9.91
C ILE A 26 9.87 -2.63 -8.94
N GLU A 27 10.68 -2.23 -7.95
CA GLU A 27 11.11 -3.13 -6.90
C GLU A 27 9.97 -3.33 -5.91
N VAL A 28 9.66 -4.59 -5.59
CA VAL A 28 8.53 -4.93 -4.72
C VAL A 28 9.03 -5.54 -3.42
N VAL A 29 8.57 -4.99 -2.30
CA VAL A 29 8.78 -5.59 -0.97
C VAL A 29 7.41 -5.98 -0.44
N ALA A 30 7.13 -7.27 -0.38
CA ALA A 30 5.86 -7.78 0.14
C ALA A 30 5.98 -8.02 1.63
N LEU A 31 5.01 -7.52 2.40
CA LEU A 31 4.96 -7.71 3.85
C LEU A 31 3.89 -8.74 4.18
N ASP A 32 4.12 -9.53 5.24
CA ASP A 32 3.11 -10.47 5.70
C ASP A 32 2.04 -9.77 6.55
N ALA A 33 1.00 -10.53 6.92
CA ALA A 33 -0.16 -9.98 7.64
C ALA A 33 0.17 -9.48 9.05
N ASN A 34 1.31 -9.90 9.61
CA ASN A 34 1.73 -9.54 10.97
C ASN A 34 2.85 -8.51 10.98
N ALA A 35 3.25 -8.01 9.83
CA ALA A 35 4.39 -7.09 9.73
C ALA A 35 4.09 -5.76 10.43
N ASP A 36 5.13 -5.16 10.99
CA ASP A 36 5.09 -3.79 11.49
C ASP A 36 5.27 -2.85 10.29
N VAL A 37 4.16 -2.39 9.74
CA VAL A 37 4.20 -1.60 8.50
C VAL A 37 4.93 -0.26 8.70
N PRO A 38 4.67 0.52 9.78
CA PRO A 38 5.43 1.76 9.97
C PRO A 38 6.93 1.54 10.04
N ALA A 39 7.38 0.48 10.73
CA ALA A 39 8.80 0.15 10.80
C ALA A 39 9.36 -0.22 9.44
N ALA A 40 8.60 -0.96 8.63
CA ALA A 40 9.02 -1.33 7.29
C ALA A 40 9.14 -0.10 6.38
N VAL A 41 8.23 0.84 6.49
CA VAL A 41 8.29 2.09 5.70
C VAL A 41 9.58 2.86 6.04
N ARG A 42 9.90 2.96 7.34
CA ARG A 42 11.14 3.64 7.76
C ARG A 42 12.40 2.94 7.24
N LYS A 43 12.38 1.60 7.28
CA LYS A 43 13.53 0.80 6.86
C LYS A 43 13.73 0.80 5.35
N GLU A 44 12.66 0.55 4.61
CA GLU A 44 12.73 0.37 3.16
C GLU A 44 12.71 1.68 2.38
N LYS A 45 12.19 2.73 2.96
CA LYS A 45 12.06 4.05 2.32
C LYS A 45 11.44 3.95 0.93
N PRO A 46 10.25 3.34 0.81
CA PRO A 46 9.62 3.16 -0.49
C PRO A 46 9.07 4.49 -1.02
N GLU A 47 8.89 4.56 -2.33
CA GLU A 47 8.18 5.68 -2.95
C GLU A 47 6.68 5.50 -2.84
N PHE A 48 6.22 4.24 -2.83
CA PHE A 48 4.81 3.89 -2.80
C PHE A 48 4.52 2.81 -1.76
N VAL A 49 3.33 2.88 -1.17
CA VAL A 49 2.80 1.82 -0.32
C VAL A 49 1.41 1.49 -0.82
N LEU A 50 1.17 0.23 -1.12
CA LEU A 50 -0.19 -0.28 -1.34
C LEU A 50 -0.58 -1.07 -0.10
N MET A 51 -1.63 -0.64 0.57
CA MET A 51 -2.03 -1.23 1.83
C MET A 51 -3.52 -1.51 1.85
N ASP A 52 -3.87 -2.73 2.26
CA ASP A 52 -5.26 -3.09 2.50
C ASP A 52 -5.74 -2.41 3.77
N VAL A 53 -6.99 -1.98 3.79
CA VAL A 53 -7.62 -1.46 5.01
C VAL A 53 -7.65 -2.53 6.10
N HIS A 54 -7.79 -3.80 5.71
CA HIS A 54 -7.74 -4.93 6.63
C HIS A 54 -6.56 -5.83 6.29
N ILE A 55 -5.52 -5.84 7.13
CA ILE A 55 -4.34 -6.67 6.95
C ILE A 55 -4.29 -7.65 8.11
N GLY A 56 -4.72 -8.91 7.86
CA GLY A 56 -4.85 -9.88 8.93
C GLY A 56 -5.78 -9.34 10.02
N LYS A 57 -5.23 -9.16 11.22
CA LYS A 57 -5.99 -8.58 12.35
C LYS A 57 -5.71 -7.09 12.52
N GLN A 58 -4.88 -6.51 11.68
CA GLN A 58 -4.49 -5.11 11.80
C GLN A 58 -5.47 -4.20 11.06
N ASN A 59 -5.64 -2.99 11.58
CA ASN A 59 -6.48 -1.96 10.97
C ASN A 59 -5.58 -1.05 10.14
N GLY A 60 -5.75 -1.12 8.81
CA GLY A 60 -4.93 -0.33 7.88
C GLY A 60 -5.11 1.17 8.03
N LEU A 61 -6.29 1.64 8.46
CA LEU A 61 -6.51 3.08 8.66
C LEU A 61 -5.66 3.60 9.83
N ASP A 62 -5.55 2.81 10.91
CA ASP A 62 -4.71 3.20 12.04
C ASP A 62 -3.22 3.20 11.65
N ILE A 63 -2.81 2.22 10.85
CA ILE A 63 -1.45 2.15 10.33
C ILE A 63 -1.17 3.38 9.46
N LEU A 64 -2.10 3.74 8.59
CA LEU A 64 -1.97 4.91 7.73
C LEU A 64 -1.71 6.18 8.54
N GLU A 65 -2.50 6.40 9.60
CA GLU A 65 -2.31 7.56 10.47
C GLU A 65 -0.93 7.55 11.12
N THR A 66 -0.50 6.39 11.60
CA THR A 66 0.82 6.25 12.24
C THR A 66 1.93 6.58 11.26
N VAL A 67 1.85 6.09 10.03
CA VAL A 67 2.86 6.38 9.00
C VAL A 67 2.89 7.89 8.70
N ARG A 68 1.73 8.52 8.57
CA ARG A 68 1.66 9.94 8.23
C ARG A 68 2.10 10.86 9.36
N LYS A 69 2.08 10.41 10.61
CA LYS A 69 2.57 11.22 11.72
C LYS A 69 4.08 11.38 11.71
N ASP A 70 4.80 10.49 11.04
CA ASP A 70 6.24 10.57 10.93
C ASP A 70 6.59 11.56 9.80
N PRO A 71 7.25 12.70 10.12
CA PRO A 71 7.61 13.69 9.09
C PRO A 71 8.49 13.13 7.99
N ALA A 72 9.28 12.08 8.27
CA ALA A 72 10.13 11.45 7.27
C ALA A 72 9.30 10.79 6.16
N ASN A 73 8.02 10.50 6.41
CA ASN A 73 7.13 9.84 5.46
C ASN A 73 6.18 10.79 4.76
N ALA A 74 6.45 12.11 4.82
CA ALA A 74 5.53 13.10 4.25
C ALA A 74 5.34 12.94 2.73
N ASN A 75 6.38 12.46 2.03
CA ASN A 75 6.36 12.34 0.56
C ASN A 75 6.05 10.93 0.06
N VAL A 76 5.87 9.97 0.95
CA VAL A 76 5.50 8.62 0.54
C VAL A 76 4.07 8.63 0.00
N ARG A 77 3.87 8.05 -1.17
CA ARG A 77 2.54 7.93 -1.75
C ARG A 77 1.89 6.65 -1.25
N ILE A 78 0.74 6.79 -0.61
CA ILE A 78 0.03 5.66 -0.03
C ILE A 78 -1.27 5.46 -0.76
N VAL A 79 -1.44 4.24 -1.29
CA VAL A 79 -2.67 3.79 -1.93
C VAL A 79 -3.32 2.79 -1.00
N MET A 80 -4.55 3.07 -0.57
CA MET A 80 -5.33 2.14 0.25
C MET A 80 -6.27 1.34 -0.64
N ALA A 81 -6.56 0.12 -0.25
CA ALA A 81 -7.49 -0.74 -0.97
C ALA A 81 -8.42 -1.46 -0.01
N SER A 82 -9.66 -1.68 -0.42
CA SER A 82 -10.66 -2.40 0.37
C SER A 82 -11.77 -2.93 -0.51
N GLY A 83 -12.43 -3.98 -0.06
CA GLY A 83 -13.66 -4.48 -0.69
C GLY A 83 -14.87 -3.62 -0.38
N TYR A 84 -14.74 -2.66 0.54
CA TYR A 84 -15.79 -1.71 0.89
C TYR A 84 -15.36 -0.31 0.49
N ASN A 85 -16.32 0.53 0.08
CA ASN A 85 -15.99 1.89 -0.31
C ASN A 85 -15.79 2.75 0.93
N VAL A 86 -14.54 2.86 1.36
CA VAL A 86 -14.12 3.71 2.48
C VAL A 86 -13.15 4.79 1.99
N LYS A 87 -13.32 5.24 0.76
CA LYS A 87 -12.43 6.20 0.12
C LYS A 87 -12.26 7.47 0.94
N GLU A 88 -13.39 8.04 1.41
CA GLU A 88 -13.32 9.30 2.15
C GLU A 88 -12.51 9.17 3.44
N GLN A 89 -12.74 8.08 4.18
CA GLN A 89 -11.99 7.82 5.41
C GLN A 89 -10.50 7.68 5.14
N CYS A 90 -10.14 6.99 4.06
CA CYS A 90 -8.74 6.83 3.69
C CYS A 90 -8.09 8.18 3.35
N LEU A 91 -8.75 8.97 2.52
CA LEU A 91 -8.19 10.26 2.10
C LEU A 91 -8.09 11.24 3.27
N GLU A 92 -9.06 11.26 4.16
CA GLU A 92 -9.04 12.11 5.34
C GLU A 92 -7.86 11.79 6.27
N ARG A 93 -7.45 10.52 6.32
CA ARG A 93 -6.36 10.07 7.19
C ARG A 93 -5.00 10.11 6.52
N GLY A 94 -4.94 10.61 5.29
CA GLY A 94 -3.66 10.89 4.63
C GLY A 94 -3.29 10.02 3.46
N ALA A 95 -4.20 9.16 2.96
CA ALA A 95 -3.94 8.40 1.75
C ALA A 95 -3.96 9.31 0.53
N ASN A 96 -3.13 8.99 -0.46
CA ASN A 96 -3.12 9.72 -1.72
C ASN A 96 -4.21 9.20 -2.67
N HIS A 97 -4.48 7.89 -2.61
CA HIS A 97 -5.44 7.24 -3.50
C HIS A 97 -6.14 6.10 -2.79
N PHE A 98 -7.29 5.71 -3.33
CA PHE A 98 -8.05 4.55 -2.86
C PHE A 98 -8.47 3.70 -4.06
N LEU A 99 -8.30 2.39 -3.96
CA LEU A 99 -8.77 1.43 -4.95
C LEU A 99 -9.81 0.50 -4.34
N LEU A 100 -10.98 0.42 -4.95
CA LEU A 100 -12.03 -0.52 -4.53
C LEU A 100 -11.73 -1.88 -5.13
N LYS A 101 -11.73 -2.93 -4.30
CA LYS A 101 -11.52 -4.30 -4.76
C LYS A 101 -12.82 -4.88 -5.33
N PRO A 102 -12.76 -5.70 -6.36
CA PRO A 102 -11.55 -6.06 -7.11
C PRO A 102 -11.14 -4.94 -8.06
N PHE A 103 -9.85 -4.64 -8.13
CA PHE A 103 -9.34 -3.69 -9.11
C PHE A 103 -8.40 -4.42 -10.08
N MET A 104 -8.21 -3.84 -11.26
CA MET A 104 -7.28 -4.37 -12.24
C MET A 104 -5.88 -3.85 -11.96
N PRO A 105 -4.82 -4.64 -12.26
CA PRO A 105 -3.45 -4.16 -12.09
C PRO A 105 -3.18 -2.85 -12.79
N ASP A 106 -3.81 -2.60 -13.95
CA ASP A 106 -3.65 -1.34 -14.67
C ASP A 106 -4.14 -0.15 -13.86
N ASP A 107 -5.16 -0.33 -13.01
CA ASP A 107 -5.66 0.74 -12.15
C ASP A 107 -4.58 1.20 -11.17
N LEU A 108 -3.80 0.24 -10.65
CA LEU A 108 -2.69 0.56 -9.77
C LEU A 108 -1.55 1.20 -10.55
N LEU A 109 -1.18 0.63 -11.70
CA LEU A 109 -0.07 1.12 -12.50
C LEU A 109 -0.27 2.57 -12.95
N LYS A 110 -1.49 2.98 -13.24
CA LYS A 110 -1.80 4.37 -13.60
C LYS A 110 -1.41 5.37 -12.52
N LEU A 111 -1.40 4.94 -11.26
CA LEU A 111 -1.09 5.82 -10.14
C LEU A 111 0.41 6.10 -10.00
N PHE A 112 1.25 5.35 -10.72
CA PHE A 112 2.70 5.54 -10.70
C PHE A 112 3.19 6.45 -11.82
N LYS A 113 2.32 6.88 -12.68
CA LYS A 113 2.68 7.69 -13.86
C LYS A 113 2.41 9.17 -13.67
#